data_ef651456daf50986309f9fd42cb488bf
#
_entry.id   ef651456daf50986309f9fd42cb488bf
#
_cell.length_a   1.000
_cell.length_b   1.000
_cell.length_c   1.000
_cell.angle_alpha   90.00
_cell.angle_beta   90.00
_cell.angle_gamma   90.00
#
_symmetry.space_group_name_H-M   'P 1'
#
loop_
_entity.id
_entity.type
_entity.pdbx_description
1 polymer ?
#
loop_
_entity_poly.entity_id
_entity_poly.type
_entity_poly.pdbx_seq_one_letter_code
_entity_poly.pdbx_strand_id
1 'polypeptide(L)'
;MINFSKYDIVVVKFPFASSLKYKARPAVVLSSETYNQNKRDTLIILAISSSIENKLDLEFSIQDWKKAGLLKPSILKSAIATIEKDFVVAKLGKLE
;
A
#
# COMPACT_ATOMS: atom_id res chain seq x y z
N MET A 1 -18.31 -0.75 8.28
CA MET A 1 -17.64 -0.90 6.99
C MET A 1 -16.47 0.08 6.90
N ILE A 2 -15.29 -0.40 6.54
CA ILE A 2 -14.11 0.45 6.43
C ILE A 2 -14.11 1.09 5.03
N ASN A 3 -14.03 2.41 5.00
CA ASN A 3 -13.92 3.14 3.74
C ASN A 3 -12.45 3.47 3.48
N PHE A 4 -12.04 3.28 2.22
CA PHE A 4 -10.67 3.58 1.79
C PHE A 4 -10.69 4.80 0.86
N SER A 5 -9.76 5.70 1.10
CA SER A 5 -9.62 6.91 0.30
C SER A 5 -8.27 6.89 -0.42
N LYS A 6 -8.17 7.64 -1.52
CA LYS A 6 -6.92 7.80 -2.23
C LYS A 6 -5.84 8.31 -1.28
N TYR A 7 -4.65 7.71 -1.36
CA TYR A 7 -3.47 8.00 -0.54
C TYR A 7 -3.52 7.48 0.88
N ASP A 8 -4.53 6.68 1.25
CA ASP A 8 -4.46 5.95 2.51
C ASP A 8 -3.29 4.99 2.50
N ILE A 9 -2.60 4.88 3.64
CA ILE A 9 -1.54 3.89 3.83
C ILE A 9 -2.18 2.70 4.53
N VAL A 10 -2.06 1.53 3.92
CA VAL A 10 -2.67 0.30 4.42
C VAL A 10 -1.61 -0.80 4.52
N VAL A 11 -1.88 -1.79 5.36
CA VAL A 11 -1.09 -3.02 5.39
C VAL A 11 -1.90 -4.09 4.69
N VAL A 12 -1.31 -4.72 3.68
CA VAL A 12 -2.00 -5.73 2.89
C VAL A 12 -1.22 -7.04 2.90
N LYS A 13 -1.94 -8.13 2.72
CA LYS A 13 -1.34 -9.45 2.52
C LYS A 13 -1.02 -9.61 1.05
N PHE A 14 0.26 -9.71 0.73
CA PHE A 14 0.69 -9.98 -0.64
C PHE A 14 0.90 -11.46 -0.83
N PRO A 15 0.24 -12.10 -1.80
CA PRO A 15 0.57 -13.46 -2.17
C PRO A 15 1.87 -13.46 -2.99
N PHE A 16 2.82 -14.29 -2.62
CA PHE A 16 4.07 -14.45 -3.36
C PHE A 16 3.99 -15.74 -4.16
N ALA A 17 4.33 -15.65 -5.45
CA ALA A 17 4.24 -16.78 -6.36
C ALA A 17 5.08 -17.99 -5.92
N SER A 18 6.17 -17.75 -5.20
CA SER A 18 7.09 -18.80 -4.77
C SER A 18 6.85 -19.27 -3.34
N SER A 19 5.78 -18.81 -2.68
CA SER A 19 5.54 -19.11 -1.27
C SER A 19 4.06 -19.37 -1.03
N LEU A 20 3.78 -20.34 -0.16
CA LEU A 20 2.43 -20.60 0.34
C LEU A 20 2.05 -19.64 1.47
N LYS A 21 2.98 -18.80 1.89
CA LYS A 21 2.75 -17.84 2.97
C LYS A 21 2.53 -16.45 2.42
N TYR A 22 1.63 -15.71 3.07
CA TYR A 22 1.43 -14.30 2.79
C TYR A 22 2.31 -13.48 3.70
N LYS A 23 2.87 -12.39 3.17
CA LYS A 23 3.54 -11.39 3.99
C LYS A 23 2.71 -10.12 4.00
N ALA A 24 2.51 -9.58 5.19
CA ALA A 24 1.85 -8.29 5.35
C ALA A 24 2.86 -7.17 5.05
N ARG A 25 2.51 -6.28 4.15
CA ARG A 25 3.39 -5.17 3.76
C ARG A 25 2.59 -3.89 3.60
N PRO A 26 3.19 -2.73 3.86
CA PRO A 26 2.51 -1.47 3.63
C PRO A 26 2.37 -1.18 2.15
N ALA A 27 1.31 -0.43 1.83
CA ALA A 27 1.03 0.02 0.48
C ALA A 27 0.21 1.30 0.55
N VAL A 28 0.22 2.07 -0.53
CA VAL A 28 -0.62 3.27 -0.63
C VAL A 28 -1.77 3.00 -1.59
N VAL A 29 -2.97 3.43 -1.22
CA VAL A 29 -4.15 3.32 -2.06
C VAL A 29 -4.09 4.38 -3.16
N LEU A 30 -4.11 3.95 -4.41
CA LEU A 30 -4.11 4.86 -5.56
C LEU A 30 -5.50 5.11 -6.10
N SER A 31 -6.42 4.16 -5.93
CA SER A 31 -7.76 4.27 -6.46
C SER A 31 -8.59 5.29 -5.69
N SER A 32 -9.48 5.97 -6.40
CA SER A 32 -10.32 7.01 -5.82
C SER A 32 -11.35 6.41 -4.87
N GLU A 33 -11.89 7.26 -4.00
CA GLU A 33 -12.96 6.86 -3.10
C GLU A 33 -14.16 6.30 -3.86
N THR A 34 -14.49 6.90 -5.00
CA THR A 34 -15.56 6.40 -5.87
C THR A 34 -15.29 4.98 -6.33
N TYR A 35 -14.07 4.70 -6.79
CA TYR A 35 -13.68 3.36 -7.19
C TYR A 35 -13.76 2.39 -6.00
N ASN A 36 -13.25 2.83 -4.84
CA ASN A 36 -13.13 1.98 -3.67
C ASN A 36 -14.48 1.57 -3.10
N GLN A 37 -15.52 2.36 -3.35
CA GLN A 37 -16.88 2.07 -2.91
C GLN A 37 -17.67 1.29 -3.94
N ASN A 38 -17.04 0.93 -5.05
CA ASN A 38 -17.64 0.18 -6.12
C ASN A 38 -17.94 -1.26 -5.68
N LYS A 39 -18.87 -1.91 -6.39
CA LYS A 39 -19.30 -3.28 -6.10
C LYS A 39 -18.20 -4.34 -6.29
N ARG A 40 -17.08 -4.00 -6.91
CA ARG A 40 -16.01 -4.96 -7.17
C ARG A 40 -15.20 -5.34 -5.94
N ASP A 41 -15.30 -4.59 -4.86
CA ASP A 41 -14.56 -4.84 -3.63
C ASP A 41 -13.04 -4.93 -3.81
N THR A 42 -12.50 -4.12 -4.74
CA THR A 42 -11.08 -4.10 -5.02
C THR A 42 -10.50 -2.71 -4.77
N LEU A 43 -9.18 -2.68 -4.59
CA LEU A 43 -8.38 -1.46 -4.48
C LEU A 43 -7.20 -1.55 -5.42
N ILE A 44 -6.79 -0.42 -5.97
CA ILE A 44 -5.54 -0.32 -6.71
C ILE A 44 -4.51 0.25 -5.75
N ILE A 45 -3.40 -0.43 -5.58
CA ILE A 45 -2.38 -0.07 -4.60
C ILE A 45 -1.01 0.02 -5.24
N LEU A 46 -0.13 0.79 -4.59
CA LEU A 46 1.29 0.90 -4.92
C LEU A 46 2.08 0.41 -3.72
N ALA A 47 3.00 -0.52 -3.94
CA ALA A 47 3.76 -1.12 -2.86
C ALA A 47 4.73 -0.12 -2.22
N ILE A 48 4.92 -0.27 -0.91
CA ILE A 48 5.88 0.50 -0.12
C ILE A 48 6.93 -0.47 0.42
N SER A 49 8.20 -0.05 0.39
CA SER A 49 9.30 -0.87 0.91
C SER A 49 10.18 -0.06 1.84
N SER A 50 10.71 -0.72 2.87
CA SER A 50 11.72 -0.14 3.76
C SER A 50 13.14 -0.40 3.26
N SER A 51 13.32 -1.09 2.15
CA SER A 51 14.65 -1.35 1.55
C SER A 51 15.09 -0.15 0.74
N ILE A 52 15.41 0.94 1.43
CA ILE A 52 15.71 2.23 0.79
C ILE A 52 17.02 2.22 -0.01
N GLU A 53 17.95 1.34 0.33
CA GLU A 53 19.22 1.21 -0.39
C GLU A 53 19.05 0.62 -1.79
N ASN A 54 17.93 -0.02 -2.06
CA ASN A 54 17.64 -0.63 -3.36
C ASN A 54 16.71 0.22 -4.21
N LYS A 55 16.60 1.51 -3.88
CA LYS A 55 15.71 2.43 -4.59
C LYS A 55 16.13 2.59 -6.04
N LEU A 56 15.19 2.44 -6.95
CA LEU A 56 15.38 2.70 -8.37
C LEU A 56 15.12 4.17 -8.69
N ASP A 57 15.60 4.65 -9.84
CA ASP A 57 15.50 6.06 -10.22
C ASP A 57 14.06 6.58 -10.27
N LEU A 58 13.12 5.71 -10.64
CA LEU A 58 11.71 6.10 -10.74
C LEU A 58 10.92 5.88 -9.45
N GLU A 59 11.60 5.52 -8.38
CA GLU A 59 10.96 5.31 -7.09
C GLU A 59 11.24 6.49 -6.17
N PHE A 60 10.31 6.79 -5.28
CA PHE A 60 10.35 8.00 -4.46
C PHE A 60 10.41 7.68 -2.98
N SER A 61 11.27 8.41 -2.27
CA SER A 61 11.32 8.34 -0.81
C SER A 61 10.11 9.05 -0.20
N ILE A 62 9.54 8.45 0.84
CA ILE A 62 8.45 9.06 1.59
C ILE A 62 9.07 9.91 2.68
N GLN A 63 8.97 11.23 2.54
CA GLN A 63 9.64 12.15 3.47
C GLN A 63 8.97 12.16 4.84
N ASP A 64 7.66 12.20 4.89
CA ASP A 64 6.91 12.25 6.15
C ASP A 64 6.40 10.86 6.55
N TRP A 65 7.30 9.88 6.53
CA TRP A 65 6.91 8.50 6.79
C TRP A 65 6.30 8.30 8.18
N LYS A 66 6.75 9.05 9.19
CA LYS A 66 6.18 8.96 10.53
C LYS A 66 4.74 9.45 10.56
N LYS A 67 4.46 10.58 9.91
CA LYS A 67 3.10 11.14 9.83
C LYS A 67 2.17 10.23 9.05
N ALA A 68 2.71 9.51 8.07
CA ALA A 68 1.94 8.57 7.28
C ALA A 68 1.61 7.28 8.05
N GLY A 69 2.18 7.09 9.23
CA GLY A 69 1.91 5.93 10.05
C GLY A 69 2.88 4.78 9.84
N LEU A 70 3.99 5.02 9.13
CA LEU A 70 4.99 4.00 8.87
C LEU A 70 6.01 3.93 10.02
N LEU A 71 6.62 2.76 10.21
CA LEU A 71 7.55 2.52 11.31
C LEU A 71 9.00 2.80 10.95
N LYS A 72 9.31 2.90 9.66
CA LYS A 72 10.67 3.06 9.16
C LYS A 72 10.68 4.00 7.96
N PRO A 73 11.83 4.62 7.65
CA PRO A 73 11.99 5.30 6.37
C PRO A 73 11.66 4.33 5.25
N SER A 74 10.86 4.79 4.30
CA SER A 74 10.30 3.92 3.27
C SER A 74 10.29 4.63 1.92
N ILE A 75 10.17 3.83 0.85
CA ILE A 75 10.06 4.33 -0.51
C ILE A 75 8.80 3.78 -1.17
N LEU A 76 8.29 4.53 -2.14
CA LEU A 76 7.23 4.08 -3.03
C LEU A 76 7.86 3.24 -4.12
N LYS A 77 7.49 1.98 -4.18
CA LYS A 77 7.99 1.08 -5.22
C LYS A 77 7.20 1.27 -6.51
N SER A 78 7.81 0.94 -7.64
CA SER A 78 7.14 0.97 -8.93
C SER A 78 6.32 -0.31 -9.19
N ALA A 79 5.70 -0.83 -8.14
CA ALA A 79 4.91 -2.05 -8.20
C ALA A 79 3.45 -1.73 -7.88
N ILE A 80 2.60 -1.78 -8.91
CA ILE A 80 1.18 -1.49 -8.80
C ILE A 80 0.41 -2.81 -8.87
N ALA A 81 -0.61 -2.95 -8.05
CA ALA A 81 -1.44 -4.14 -8.04
C ALA A 81 -2.89 -3.78 -7.74
N THR A 82 -3.80 -4.59 -8.25
CA THR A 82 -5.21 -4.55 -7.89
C THR A 82 -5.46 -5.71 -6.94
N ILE A 83 -5.97 -5.41 -5.74
CA ILE A 83 -6.21 -6.42 -4.72
C ILE A 83 -7.65 -6.36 -4.24
N GLU A 84 -8.12 -7.47 -3.67
CA GLU A 84 -9.41 -7.48 -2.99
C GLU A 84 -9.27 -6.81 -1.63
N LYS A 85 -10.31 -6.07 -1.21
CA LYS A 85 -10.31 -5.37 0.08
C LYS A 85 -10.07 -6.31 1.25
N ASP A 86 -10.46 -7.57 1.12
CA ASP A 86 -10.27 -8.56 2.17
C ASP A 86 -8.80 -8.81 2.49
N PHE A 87 -7.90 -8.44 1.59
CA PHE A 87 -6.47 -8.58 1.82
C PHE A 87 -5.90 -7.44 2.67
N VAL A 88 -6.67 -6.40 2.95
CA VAL A 88 -6.23 -5.30 3.81
C VAL A 88 -6.36 -5.73 5.26
N VAL A 89 -5.23 -5.69 5.96
CA VAL A 89 -5.15 -6.09 7.37
C VAL A 89 -5.38 -4.91 8.30
N ALA A 90 -4.87 -3.75 7.92
CA ALA A 90 -4.92 -2.56 8.78
C ALA A 90 -4.77 -1.29 7.95
N LYS A 91 -5.25 -0.19 8.51
CA LYS A 91 -5.07 1.15 7.93
C LYS A 91 -4.15 1.92 8.88
N LEU A 92 -3.00 2.38 8.36
CA LEU A 92 -1.98 3.02 9.18
C LEU A 92 -2.11 4.53 9.24
N GLY A 93 -2.45 5.16 8.13
CA GLY A 93 -2.48 6.60 8.06
C GLY A 93 -2.73 7.06 6.64
N LYS A 94 -2.14 8.19 6.28
CA LYS A 94 -2.37 8.79 4.97
C LYS A 94 -1.09 9.44 4.46
N LEU A 95 -0.85 9.29 3.18
CA LEU A 95 0.27 9.96 2.49
C LEU A 95 -0.14 11.40 2.19
N GLU A 96 0.72 12.33 2.53
CA GLU A 96 0.52 13.75 2.24
C GLU A 96 1.24 14.17 0.96
#